data_32197b1c909d37389b3d3682ffd1e949
#
_entry.id   32197b1c909d37389b3d3682ffd1e949
#
_cell.length_a   1.000
_cell.length_b   1.000
_cell.length_c   1.000
_cell.angle_alpha   90.00
_cell.angle_beta   90.00
_cell.angle_gamma   90.00
#
_symmetry.space_group_name_H-M   'P 1'
#
loop_
_entity.id
_entity.type
_entity.pdbx_description
1 polymer ?
#
loop_
_entity_poly.entity_id
_entity_poly.type
_entity_poly.pdbx_seq_one_letter_code
_entity_poly.pdbx_strand_id
1 'polypeptide(L)'
;MTLEEIKKLIQDGEKIDVEFKESRNQNHVWRNMNNEELLRSSNLILFDPETNKEGITLAAILLFGKDNSIMSVLSHHKTDAIFRVVNKDRYDDRDVVLTNLIDSYDRLMEFGRKHLNDLFVLDGIVNVNARDRILREIVSNTLVHRDFSSGFPAKIIIDDEKIVVENSNLAHTFGELDLKTFEPFPKNPTISKVFRELGLADELGSGMRNVYKYTQLYSGKNPIFEEGDIFRTIIPLKKIATRKVGIENVPLNVPLNVSLNVPLNSKEEIKNRIIEFIKNDNKITRKFMAESLKISEKTVSRYIKEMSDIRYVGTGKSGHWEFNKDSGEKH
;
A
#
# COMPACT_ATOMS: atom_id res chain seq x y z
N MET A 1 -0.95 -32.26 -1.07
CA MET A 1 -2.30 -31.69 -1.21
C MET A 1 -2.96 -32.37 -2.40
N THR A 2 -4.09 -33.01 -2.20
CA THR A 2 -4.82 -33.71 -3.25
C THR A 2 -5.78 -32.78 -3.99
N LEU A 3 -6.25 -33.17 -5.17
CA LEU A 3 -7.26 -32.43 -5.94
C LEU A 3 -8.53 -32.21 -5.10
N GLU A 4 -8.92 -33.20 -4.28
CA GLU A 4 -10.08 -33.12 -3.38
C GLU A 4 -9.88 -32.10 -2.26
N GLU A 5 -8.67 -31.99 -1.73
CA GLU A 5 -8.35 -30.97 -0.71
C GLU A 5 -8.40 -29.55 -1.27
N ILE A 6 -8.03 -29.36 -2.54
CA ILE A 6 -8.20 -28.06 -3.22
C ILE A 6 -9.65 -27.74 -3.54
N LYS A 7 -10.40 -28.72 -4.05
CA LYS A 7 -11.84 -28.56 -4.27
C LYS A 7 -12.55 -28.17 -2.96
N LYS A 8 -12.13 -28.77 -1.83
CA LYS A 8 -12.65 -28.44 -0.51
C LYS A 8 -12.20 -27.06 -0.03
N LEU A 9 -10.93 -26.67 -0.26
CA LEU A 9 -10.43 -25.33 0.04
C LEU A 9 -11.14 -24.24 -0.75
N ILE A 10 -11.48 -24.51 -2.02
CA ILE A 10 -12.26 -23.60 -2.89
C ILE A 10 -13.72 -23.54 -2.41
N GLN A 11 -14.30 -24.68 -1.98
CA GLN A 11 -15.66 -24.73 -1.43
C GLN A 11 -15.78 -24.07 -0.04
N ASP A 12 -14.76 -24.22 0.81
CA ASP A 12 -14.69 -23.59 2.12
C ASP A 12 -14.27 -22.11 2.09
N GLY A 13 -13.75 -21.66 0.94
CA GLY A 13 -13.29 -20.29 0.70
C GLY A 13 -14.30 -19.49 -0.11
N GLU A 14 -15.46 -19.13 0.44
CA GLU A 14 -16.44 -18.23 -0.17
C GLU A 14 -15.82 -16.95 -0.79
N LYS A 15 -14.68 -16.46 -0.23
CA LYS A 15 -13.95 -15.31 -0.74
C LYS A 15 -13.32 -15.52 -2.11
N ILE A 16 -12.70 -16.68 -2.37
CA ILE A 16 -11.95 -16.93 -3.61
C ILE A 16 -12.89 -17.03 -4.80
N ASP A 17 -14.04 -17.68 -4.63
CA ASP A 17 -15.03 -17.86 -5.68
C ASP A 17 -15.73 -16.53 -6.03
N VAL A 18 -16.00 -15.70 -5.03
CA VAL A 18 -16.58 -14.38 -5.19
C VAL A 18 -15.58 -13.42 -5.83
N GLU A 19 -14.32 -13.40 -5.37
CA GLU A 19 -13.27 -12.53 -5.93
C GLU A 19 -12.95 -12.87 -7.39
N PHE A 20 -12.87 -14.16 -7.77
CA PHE A 20 -12.69 -14.57 -9.16
C PHE A 20 -13.88 -14.21 -10.07
N LYS A 21 -15.11 -14.24 -9.55
CA LYS A 21 -16.32 -13.94 -10.32
C LYS A 21 -16.72 -12.48 -10.33
N GLU A 22 -16.34 -11.71 -9.29
CA GLU A 22 -16.70 -10.30 -9.14
C GLU A 22 -15.67 -9.32 -9.68
N SER A 23 -14.47 -9.77 -10.07
CA SER A 23 -13.45 -8.90 -10.65
C SER A 23 -14.00 -8.15 -11.87
N ARG A 24 -13.93 -6.82 -11.84
CA ARG A 24 -14.47 -5.94 -12.91
C ARG A 24 -13.80 -6.13 -14.27
N ASN A 25 -12.62 -6.74 -14.30
CA ASN A 25 -11.83 -7.00 -15.52
C ASN A 25 -11.91 -8.44 -16.01
N GLN A 26 -12.82 -9.25 -15.46
CA GLN A 26 -12.94 -10.64 -15.86
C GLN A 26 -13.26 -10.79 -17.35
N ASN A 27 -12.47 -11.61 -18.01
CA ASN A 27 -12.79 -12.11 -19.33
C ASN A 27 -14.18 -12.79 -19.27
N HIS A 28 -15.09 -12.42 -20.17
CA HIS A 28 -16.45 -12.98 -20.22
C HIS A 28 -16.50 -14.50 -20.16
N VAL A 29 -15.45 -15.16 -20.66
CA VAL A 29 -15.32 -16.62 -20.69
C VAL A 29 -15.26 -17.22 -19.27
N TRP A 30 -14.54 -16.60 -18.35
CA TRP A 30 -14.37 -17.14 -16.99
C TRP A 30 -15.63 -17.04 -16.12
N ARG A 31 -16.49 -16.05 -16.37
CA ARG A 31 -17.75 -15.86 -15.62
C ARG A 31 -18.71 -17.03 -15.72
N ASN A 32 -18.66 -17.78 -16.83
CA ASN A 32 -19.58 -18.88 -17.11
C ASN A 32 -18.98 -20.26 -16.79
N MET A 33 -17.72 -20.32 -16.35
CA MET A 33 -17.03 -21.55 -16.00
C MET A 33 -17.37 -21.98 -14.58
N ASN A 34 -17.49 -23.27 -14.35
CA ASN A 34 -17.45 -23.82 -13.00
C ASN A 34 -16.01 -23.79 -12.46
N ASN A 35 -15.83 -24.05 -11.15
CA ASN A 35 -14.53 -23.93 -10.50
C ASN A 35 -13.45 -24.84 -11.11
N GLU A 36 -13.81 -26.04 -11.53
CA GLU A 36 -12.90 -27.00 -12.15
C GLU A 36 -12.45 -26.52 -13.54
N GLU A 37 -13.41 -26.09 -14.37
CA GLU A 37 -13.14 -25.50 -15.68
C GLU A 37 -12.25 -24.26 -15.57
N LEU A 38 -12.50 -23.41 -14.57
CA LEU A 38 -11.71 -22.22 -14.29
C LEU A 38 -10.26 -22.59 -13.97
N LEU A 39 -10.05 -23.54 -13.05
CA LEU A 39 -8.70 -24.00 -12.67
C LEU A 39 -7.93 -24.60 -13.84
N ARG A 40 -8.60 -25.37 -14.71
CA ARG A 40 -7.99 -25.93 -15.91
C ARG A 40 -7.66 -24.85 -16.94
N SER A 41 -8.59 -23.95 -17.21
CA SER A 41 -8.41 -22.87 -18.20
C SER A 41 -7.31 -21.89 -17.80
N SER A 42 -7.04 -21.77 -16.50
CA SER A 42 -5.95 -20.93 -15.96
C SER A 42 -4.64 -21.70 -15.75
N ASN A 43 -4.53 -22.94 -16.18
CA ASN A 43 -3.35 -23.81 -16.01
C ASN A 43 -2.96 -24.02 -14.52
N LEU A 44 -3.93 -24.04 -13.63
CA LEU A 44 -3.74 -24.31 -12.21
C LEU A 44 -3.83 -25.80 -11.90
N ILE A 45 -4.55 -26.54 -12.76
CA ILE A 45 -4.58 -28.01 -12.82
C ILE A 45 -4.05 -28.42 -14.19
N LEU A 46 -3.10 -29.30 -14.23
CA LEU A 46 -2.52 -29.85 -15.46
C LEU A 46 -2.54 -31.38 -15.42
N PHE A 47 -2.70 -31.95 -16.62
CA PHE A 47 -2.51 -33.38 -16.83
C PHE A 47 -1.03 -33.66 -17.13
N ASP A 48 -0.44 -34.58 -16.39
CA ASP A 48 0.90 -35.05 -16.61
C ASP A 48 0.88 -36.30 -17.51
N PRO A 49 1.37 -36.25 -18.75
CA PRO A 49 1.34 -37.34 -19.68
C PRO A 49 2.29 -38.49 -19.29
N GLU A 50 3.33 -38.21 -18.47
CA GLU A 50 4.30 -39.27 -18.05
C GLU A 50 3.67 -40.16 -16.97
N THR A 51 3.02 -39.57 -16.00
CA THR A 51 2.39 -40.30 -14.89
C THR A 51 0.93 -40.67 -15.16
N ASN A 52 0.32 -40.15 -16.23
CA ASN A 52 -1.09 -40.29 -16.59
C ASN A 52 -2.03 -39.83 -15.47
N LYS A 53 -1.61 -38.79 -14.74
CA LYS A 53 -2.37 -38.20 -13.61
C LYS A 53 -2.58 -36.73 -13.77
N GLU A 54 -3.66 -36.24 -13.20
CA GLU A 54 -3.85 -34.81 -13.02
C GLU A 54 -3.20 -34.36 -11.72
N GLY A 55 -2.58 -33.20 -11.76
CA GLY A 55 -1.93 -32.56 -10.63
C GLY A 55 -2.17 -31.05 -10.58
N ILE A 56 -2.02 -30.50 -9.40
CA ILE A 56 -2.01 -29.06 -9.17
C ILE A 56 -0.63 -28.50 -9.41
N THR A 57 -0.59 -27.33 -10.05
CA THR A 57 0.67 -26.65 -10.32
C THR A 57 1.20 -25.92 -9.08
N LEU A 58 2.51 -25.65 -9.06
CA LEU A 58 3.10 -24.76 -8.06
C LEU A 58 2.41 -23.40 -8.02
N ALA A 59 1.99 -22.87 -9.18
CA ALA A 59 1.24 -21.63 -9.26
C ALA A 59 -0.08 -21.68 -8.47
N ALA A 60 -0.81 -22.80 -8.54
CA ALA A 60 -2.04 -22.98 -7.76
C ALA A 60 -1.77 -22.98 -6.25
N ILE A 61 -0.69 -23.65 -5.83
CA ILE A 61 -0.28 -23.69 -4.42
C ILE A 61 0.12 -22.30 -3.94
N LEU A 62 0.90 -21.56 -4.73
CA LEU A 62 1.33 -20.21 -4.36
C LEU A 62 0.18 -19.20 -4.35
N LEU A 63 -0.81 -19.33 -5.24
CA LEU A 63 -1.94 -18.42 -5.32
C LEU A 63 -2.98 -18.65 -4.21
N PHE A 64 -3.25 -19.93 -3.85
CA PHE A 64 -4.40 -20.30 -3.02
C PHE A 64 -4.06 -21.23 -1.86
N GLY A 65 -2.81 -21.65 -1.73
CA GLY A 65 -2.39 -22.59 -0.69
C GLY A 65 -2.40 -21.97 0.70
N LYS A 66 -2.64 -22.81 1.71
CA LYS A 66 -2.38 -22.44 3.11
C LYS A 66 -0.86 -22.41 3.35
N ASP A 67 -0.42 -21.58 4.30
CA ASP A 67 1.00 -21.38 4.61
C ASP A 67 1.78 -22.69 4.76
N ASN A 68 1.23 -23.68 5.50
CA ASN A 68 1.87 -24.98 5.65
C ASN A 68 2.03 -25.75 4.31
N SER A 69 1.06 -25.61 3.41
CA SER A 69 1.14 -26.26 2.08
C SER A 69 2.19 -25.58 1.20
N ILE A 70 2.26 -24.24 1.25
CA ILE A 70 3.28 -23.46 0.54
C ILE A 70 4.66 -23.84 1.08
N MET A 71 4.85 -23.81 2.40
CA MET A 71 6.13 -24.12 3.03
C MET A 71 6.59 -25.57 2.82
N SER A 72 5.67 -26.50 2.60
CA SER A 72 6.02 -27.92 2.31
C SER A 72 6.60 -28.11 0.91
N VAL A 73 6.22 -27.27 -0.07
CA VAL A 73 6.71 -27.35 -1.46
C VAL A 73 7.76 -26.31 -1.77
N LEU A 74 7.76 -25.19 -1.05
CA LEU A 74 8.66 -24.06 -1.26
C LEU A 74 9.09 -23.45 0.09
N SER A 75 9.97 -24.16 0.80
CA SER A 75 10.38 -23.82 2.17
C SER A 75 11.05 -22.45 2.32
N HIS A 76 11.52 -21.84 1.23
CA HIS A 76 12.11 -20.50 1.19
C HIS A 76 11.13 -19.40 0.75
N HIS A 77 9.84 -19.73 0.60
CA HIS A 77 8.84 -18.72 0.25
C HIS A 77 8.73 -17.64 1.33
N LYS A 78 9.16 -16.44 0.98
CA LYS A 78 9.17 -15.29 1.89
C LYS A 78 9.26 -13.96 1.14
N THR A 79 8.52 -12.97 1.61
CA THR A 79 8.71 -11.56 1.25
C THR A 79 8.95 -10.75 2.51
N ASP A 80 10.03 -9.99 2.58
CA ASP A 80 10.38 -9.12 3.70
C ASP A 80 9.94 -7.68 3.39
N ALA A 81 9.00 -7.16 4.15
CA ALA A 81 8.63 -5.75 4.14
C ALA A 81 9.30 -5.04 5.33
N ILE A 82 10.10 -4.03 5.06
CA ILE A 82 10.98 -3.38 6.04
C ILE A 82 10.77 -1.87 5.99
N PHE A 83 10.53 -1.26 7.15
CA PHE A 83 10.53 0.19 7.32
C PHE A 83 11.68 0.60 8.24
N ARG A 84 12.54 1.54 7.79
CA ARG A 84 13.73 1.99 8.51
C ARG A 84 14.03 3.47 8.26
N VAL A 85 13.43 4.32 9.04
CA VAL A 85 13.58 5.79 8.96
C VAL A 85 14.38 6.32 10.13
N VAL A 86 14.07 5.87 11.35
CA VAL A 86 14.75 6.25 12.59
C VAL A 86 15.92 5.30 12.84
N ASN A 87 15.68 4.00 12.85
CA ASN A 87 16.72 3.00 13.00
C ASN A 87 17.21 2.51 11.62
N LYS A 88 18.31 3.08 11.15
CA LYS A 88 18.88 2.75 9.83
C LYS A 88 19.70 1.44 9.83
N ASP A 89 20.16 0.99 10.99
CA ASP A 89 20.98 -0.23 11.11
C ASP A 89 20.12 -1.50 11.14
N ARG A 90 18.90 -1.41 11.69
CA ARG A 90 17.96 -2.52 11.78
C ARG A 90 16.66 -2.21 11.02
N TYR A 91 15.62 -1.89 11.74
CA TYR A 91 14.30 -1.49 11.23
C TYR A 91 13.48 -0.86 12.36
N ASP A 92 12.57 0.03 12.00
CA ASP A 92 11.55 0.57 12.90
C ASP A 92 10.31 -0.32 12.91
N ASP A 93 10.00 -0.94 11.76
CA ASP A 93 8.94 -1.94 11.60
C ASP A 93 9.33 -2.96 10.53
N ARG A 94 8.84 -4.19 10.68
CA ARG A 94 9.10 -5.28 9.75
C ARG A 94 7.92 -6.23 9.71
N ASP A 95 7.56 -6.65 8.51
CA ASP A 95 6.60 -7.72 8.27
C ASP A 95 7.22 -8.82 7.40
N VAL A 96 7.19 -10.06 7.89
CA VAL A 96 7.67 -11.24 7.17
C VAL A 96 6.45 -11.98 6.62
N VAL A 97 6.21 -11.81 5.33
CA VAL A 97 5.05 -12.37 4.65
C VAL A 97 5.37 -13.74 4.08
N LEU A 98 4.65 -14.77 4.53
CA LEU A 98 4.81 -16.18 4.16
C LEU A 98 3.53 -16.76 3.52
N THR A 99 2.46 -15.96 3.44
CA THR A 99 1.15 -16.37 2.97
C THR A 99 1.09 -16.58 1.46
N ASN A 100 -0.03 -17.05 0.94
CA ASN A 100 -0.28 -17.11 -0.50
C ASN A 100 -0.17 -15.73 -1.16
N LEU A 101 -0.03 -15.70 -2.49
CA LEU A 101 0.29 -14.47 -3.21
C LEU A 101 -0.85 -13.43 -3.17
N ILE A 102 -2.11 -13.86 -3.05
CA ILE A 102 -3.26 -12.95 -2.97
C ILE A 102 -3.28 -12.26 -1.61
N ASP A 103 -3.22 -13.02 -0.52
CA ASP A 103 -3.15 -12.46 0.83
C ASP A 103 -1.86 -11.64 1.03
N SER A 104 -0.75 -12.07 0.41
CA SER A 104 0.52 -11.34 0.41
C SER A 104 0.38 -9.97 -0.26
N TYR A 105 -0.37 -9.88 -1.36
CA TYR A 105 -0.63 -8.61 -2.03
C TYR A 105 -1.31 -7.61 -1.10
N ASP A 106 -2.41 -8.00 -0.47
CA ASP A 106 -3.16 -7.12 0.44
C ASP A 106 -2.31 -6.69 1.64
N ARG A 107 -1.58 -7.63 2.23
CA ARG A 107 -0.72 -7.38 3.39
C ARG A 107 0.44 -6.44 3.07
N LEU A 108 1.08 -6.57 1.90
CA LEU A 108 2.15 -5.68 1.45
C LEU A 108 1.61 -4.29 1.07
N MET A 109 0.42 -4.20 0.47
CA MET A 109 -0.27 -2.94 0.22
C MET A 109 -0.58 -2.20 1.52
N GLU A 110 -1.09 -2.92 2.52
CA GLU A 110 -1.37 -2.35 3.85
C GLU A 110 -0.10 -1.86 4.53
N PHE A 111 1.00 -2.65 4.48
CA PHE A 111 2.30 -2.23 5.01
C PHE A 111 2.79 -0.94 4.34
N GLY A 112 2.71 -0.83 3.03
CA GLY A 112 3.08 0.38 2.31
C GLY A 112 2.22 1.59 2.70
N ARG A 113 0.90 1.41 2.81
CA ARG A 113 -0.04 2.47 3.25
C ARG A 113 0.18 2.90 4.70
N LYS A 114 0.59 1.98 5.56
CA LYS A 114 0.93 2.27 6.95
C LYS A 114 2.12 3.23 7.07
N HIS A 115 3.11 3.10 6.20
CA HIS A 115 4.39 3.81 6.31
C HIS A 115 4.57 4.98 5.36
N LEU A 116 3.75 5.06 4.30
CA LEU A 116 3.79 6.16 3.33
C LEU A 116 2.58 7.07 3.47
N ASN A 117 2.82 8.37 3.39
CA ASN A 117 1.78 9.37 3.37
C ASN A 117 1.10 9.44 1.98
N ASP A 118 -0.21 9.65 1.97
CA ASP A 118 -0.93 9.98 0.76
C ASP A 118 -0.78 11.48 0.48
N LEU A 119 0.16 11.82 -0.39
CA LEU A 119 0.41 13.21 -0.76
C LEU A 119 -0.61 13.66 -1.79
N PHE A 120 -1.06 14.91 -1.67
CA PHE A 120 -1.89 15.52 -2.71
C PHE A 120 -1.09 15.66 -4.00
N VAL A 121 -1.56 14.99 -5.07
CA VAL A 121 -0.88 14.94 -6.37
C VAL A 121 -1.89 15.11 -7.49
N LEU A 122 -1.58 15.96 -8.45
CA LEU A 122 -2.39 16.18 -9.63
C LEU A 122 -1.77 15.50 -10.86
N ASP A 123 -2.60 14.76 -11.60
CA ASP A 123 -2.32 14.30 -12.96
C ASP A 123 -3.18 15.17 -13.91
N GLY A 124 -2.59 16.20 -14.48
CA GLY A 124 -3.34 17.28 -15.10
C GLY A 124 -4.22 18.02 -14.08
N ILE A 125 -5.53 17.94 -14.23
CA ILE A 125 -6.52 18.55 -13.33
C ILE A 125 -7.14 17.56 -12.33
N VAL A 126 -6.80 16.28 -12.43
CA VAL A 126 -7.39 15.21 -11.61
C VAL A 126 -6.49 14.90 -10.43
N ASN A 127 -7.05 14.91 -9.22
CA ASN A 127 -6.35 14.41 -8.05
C ASN A 127 -6.19 12.88 -8.14
N VAL A 128 -4.97 12.39 -7.98
CA VAL A 128 -4.66 10.96 -8.05
C VAL A 128 -3.92 10.49 -6.81
N ASN A 129 -4.25 9.31 -6.33
CA ASN A 129 -3.50 8.64 -5.26
C ASN A 129 -2.24 7.99 -5.86
N ALA A 130 -1.19 8.80 -6.05
CA ALA A 130 0.07 8.36 -6.66
C ALA A 130 0.77 7.30 -5.79
N ARG A 131 0.70 7.40 -4.45
CA ARG A 131 1.21 6.39 -3.52
C ARG A 131 0.64 5.00 -3.83
N ASP A 132 -0.69 4.87 -3.87
CA ASP A 132 -1.34 3.58 -4.06
C ASP A 132 -1.11 3.04 -5.49
N ARG A 133 -0.98 3.92 -6.49
CA ARG A 133 -0.59 3.53 -7.84
C ARG A 133 0.82 2.93 -7.89
N ILE A 134 1.78 3.57 -7.23
CA ILE A 134 3.16 3.06 -7.11
C ILE A 134 3.17 1.73 -6.36
N LEU A 135 2.54 1.69 -5.18
CA LEU A 135 2.49 0.48 -4.34
C LEU A 135 1.91 -0.71 -5.10
N ARG A 136 0.77 -0.51 -5.78
CA ARG A 136 0.13 -1.55 -6.59
C ARG A 136 1.10 -2.18 -7.59
N GLU A 137 1.81 -1.36 -8.35
CA GLU A 137 2.73 -1.83 -9.36
C GLU A 137 3.93 -2.56 -8.77
N ILE A 138 4.58 -2.00 -7.74
CA ILE A 138 5.76 -2.63 -7.15
C ILE A 138 5.42 -3.91 -6.40
N VAL A 139 4.28 -3.97 -5.72
CA VAL A 139 3.82 -5.17 -5.02
C VAL A 139 3.46 -6.27 -6.01
N SER A 140 2.65 -5.95 -7.04
CA SER A 140 2.31 -6.91 -8.09
C SER A 140 3.56 -7.44 -8.79
N ASN A 141 4.48 -6.56 -9.18
CA ASN A 141 5.73 -6.96 -9.84
C ASN A 141 6.58 -7.87 -8.95
N THR A 142 6.65 -7.58 -7.65
CA THR A 142 7.39 -8.41 -6.68
C THR A 142 6.82 -9.82 -6.61
N LEU A 143 5.51 -9.97 -6.60
CA LEU A 143 4.84 -11.27 -6.46
C LEU A 143 4.77 -12.05 -7.77
N VAL A 144 4.54 -11.34 -8.90
CA VAL A 144 4.32 -11.98 -10.21
C VAL A 144 5.62 -12.32 -10.93
N HIS A 145 6.65 -11.48 -10.82
CA HIS A 145 7.89 -11.63 -11.60
C HIS A 145 9.07 -12.21 -10.83
N ARG A 146 8.83 -12.78 -9.65
CA ARG A 146 9.84 -13.42 -8.84
C ARG A 146 10.31 -14.74 -9.47
N ASP A 147 11.61 -15.04 -9.38
CA ASP A 147 12.14 -16.38 -9.57
C ASP A 147 11.90 -17.20 -8.28
N PHE A 148 10.90 -18.07 -8.31
CA PHE A 148 10.55 -18.93 -7.17
C PHE A 148 11.51 -20.10 -6.96
N SER A 149 12.45 -20.37 -7.88
CA SER A 149 13.49 -21.37 -7.69
C SER A 149 14.64 -20.86 -6.82
N SER A 150 14.77 -19.55 -6.69
CA SER A 150 15.81 -18.89 -5.91
C SER A 150 15.45 -18.80 -4.42
N GLY A 151 16.40 -19.16 -3.55
CA GLY A 151 16.26 -18.94 -2.10
C GLY A 151 16.39 -17.49 -1.64
N PHE A 152 16.68 -16.54 -2.55
CA PHE A 152 16.74 -15.11 -2.20
C PHE A 152 15.33 -14.57 -1.91
N PRO A 153 15.09 -14.01 -0.72
CA PRO A 153 13.79 -13.46 -0.39
C PRO A 153 13.52 -12.17 -1.17
N ALA A 154 12.30 -11.99 -1.64
CA ALA A 154 11.88 -10.69 -2.10
C ALA A 154 11.85 -9.69 -0.93
N LYS A 155 12.17 -8.41 -1.20
CA LYS A 155 12.20 -7.37 -0.17
C LYS A 155 11.55 -6.10 -0.68
N ILE A 156 10.78 -5.44 0.19
CA ILE A 156 10.30 -4.08 0.01
C ILE A 156 10.83 -3.26 1.19
N ILE A 157 11.77 -2.37 0.94
CA ILE A 157 12.44 -1.57 1.96
C ILE A 157 12.05 -0.12 1.78
N ILE A 158 11.43 0.47 2.78
CA ILE A 158 11.01 1.88 2.81
C ILE A 158 11.90 2.61 3.79
N ASP A 159 12.64 3.61 3.32
CA ASP A 159 13.40 4.55 4.14
C ASP A 159 12.92 6.00 3.91
N ASP A 160 13.59 6.99 4.52
CA ASP A 160 13.20 8.40 4.42
C ASP A 160 13.55 9.07 3.07
N GLU A 161 14.30 8.38 2.22
CA GLU A 161 14.75 8.91 0.92
C GLU A 161 14.19 8.14 -0.27
N LYS A 162 13.89 6.84 -0.08
CA LYS A 162 13.50 5.96 -1.19
C LYS A 162 12.75 4.72 -0.72
N ILE A 163 12.09 4.07 -1.68
CA ILE A 163 11.66 2.68 -1.58
C ILE A 163 12.62 1.85 -2.44
N VAL A 164 13.16 0.77 -1.90
CA VAL A 164 13.96 -0.20 -2.65
C VAL A 164 13.21 -1.51 -2.66
N VAL A 165 12.91 -2.01 -3.85
CA VAL A 165 12.34 -3.34 -4.05
C VAL A 165 13.42 -4.24 -4.63
N GLU A 166 13.65 -5.39 -4.01
CA GLU A 166 14.58 -6.42 -4.47
C GLU A 166 13.81 -7.71 -4.72
N ASN A 167 14.03 -8.31 -5.88
CA ASN A 167 13.39 -9.55 -6.27
C ASN A 167 14.38 -10.47 -6.96
N SER A 168 14.37 -11.77 -6.62
CA SER A 168 15.16 -12.75 -7.35
C SER A 168 14.74 -12.80 -8.82
N ASN A 169 15.69 -12.89 -9.70
CA ASN A 169 15.52 -12.74 -11.13
C ASN A 169 16.40 -13.69 -11.93
N LEU A 170 15.91 -14.10 -13.09
CA LEU A 170 16.72 -14.64 -14.17
C LEU A 170 16.96 -13.50 -15.16
N ALA A 171 18.18 -12.95 -15.11
CA ALA A 171 18.53 -11.77 -15.89
C ALA A 171 18.61 -12.09 -17.40
N HIS A 172 18.06 -11.20 -18.23
CA HIS A 172 18.30 -11.19 -19.67
C HIS A 172 19.38 -10.19 -20.04
N THR A 173 19.48 -9.12 -19.25
CA THR A 173 20.50 -8.08 -19.36
C THR A 173 21.02 -7.72 -17.98
N PHE A 174 22.13 -6.95 -17.92
CA PHE A 174 22.67 -6.46 -16.66
C PHE A 174 22.82 -4.95 -16.70
N GLY A 175 22.37 -4.29 -15.64
CA GLY A 175 22.47 -2.84 -15.45
C GLY A 175 21.14 -2.13 -15.45
N GLU A 176 21.19 -0.81 -15.58
CA GLU A 176 20.00 0.04 -15.60
C GLU A 176 19.21 -0.17 -16.89
N LEU A 177 17.89 -0.35 -16.74
CA LEU A 177 16.99 -0.56 -17.88
C LEU A 177 16.54 0.75 -18.49
N ASP A 178 16.63 0.85 -19.83
CA ASP A 178 15.98 1.91 -20.60
C ASP A 178 14.53 1.50 -20.95
N LEU A 179 13.56 2.23 -20.42
CA LEU A 179 12.13 1.99 -20.69
C LEU A 179 11.74 2.13 -22.16
N LYS A 180 12.58 2.74 -23.00
CA LYS A 180 12.31 2.88 -24.45
C LYS A 180 12.59 1.59 -25.22
N THR A 181 13.55 0.81 -24.73
CA THR A 181 14.01 -0.43 -25.38
C THR A 181 13.58 -1.68 -24.60
N PHE A 182 13.05 -1.51 -23.39
CA PHE A 182 12.62 -2.62 -22.56
C PHE A 182 11.36 -3.29 -23.11
N GLU A 183 11.46 -4.58 -23.39
CA GLU A 183 10.33 -5.43 -23.76
C GLU A 183 9.93 -6.31 -22.57
N PRO A 184 8.75 -6.05 -21.98
CA PRO A 184 8.28 -6.81 -20.83
C PRO A 184 7.82 -8.20 -21.24
N PHE A 185 8.19 -9.21 -20.46
CA PHE A 185 7.64 -10.55 -20.61
C PHE A 185 7.29 -11.14 -19.22
N PRO A 186 6.24 -11.96 -19.12
CA PRO A 186 5.84 -12.56 -17.86
C PRO A 186 6.77 -13.70 -17.48
N LYS A 187 7.45 -13.61 -16.33
CA LYS A 187 8.28 -14.70 -15.80
C LYS A 187 7.45 -15.88 -15.28
N ASN A 188 6.28 -15.59 -14.73
CA ASN A 188 5.30 -16.57 -14.25
C ASN A 188 3.95 -16.36 -14.95
N PRO A 189 3.77 -16.84 -16.21
CA PRO A 189 2.59 -16.52 -17.02
C PRO A 189 1.25 -16.89 -16.35
N THR A 190 1.20 -18.04 -15.67
CA THR A 190 0.00 -18.49 -14.95
C THR A 190 -0.36 -17.56 -13.81
N ILE A 191 0.59 -17.17 -12.97
CA ILE A 191 0.37 -16.23 -11.86
C ILE A 191 -0.01 -14.86 -12.42
N SER A 192 0.70 -14.39 -13.46
CA SER A 192 0.42 -13.11 -14.13
C SER A 192 -1.00 -13.05 -14.69
N LYS A 193 -1.47 -14.15 -15.30
CA LYS A 193 -2.84 -14.25 -15.81
C LYS A 193 -3.88 -14.08 -14.69
N VAL A 194 -3.71 -14.81 -13.59
CA VAL A 194 -4.61 -14.74 -12.43
C VAL A 194 -4.61 -13.34 -11.80
N PHE A 195 -3.45 -12.74 -11.58
CA PHE A 195 -3.35 -11.38 -11.03
C PHE A 195 -4.08 -10.34 -11.90
N ARG A 196 -3.98 -10.44 -13.22
CA ARG A 196 -4.71 -9.55 -14.14
C ARG A 196 -6.23 -9.76 -14.07
N GLU A 197 -6.67 -10.99 -14.06
CA GLU A 197 -8.10 -11.32 -13.99
C GLU A 197 -8.72 -10.87 -12.66
N LEU A 198 -7.98 -10.92 -11.56
CA LEU A 198 -8.37 -10.37 -10.26
C LEU A 198 -8.25 -8.84 -10.19
N GLY A 199 -7.74 -8.20 -11.24
CA GLY A 199 -7.51 -6.77 -11.24
C GLY A 199 -6.39 -6.31 -10.29
N LEU A 200 -5.49 -7.21 -9.86
CA LEU A 200 -4.35 -6.90 -8.98
C LEU A 200 -3.14 -6.40 -9.76
N ALA A 201 -3.04 -6.72 -11.05
CA ALA A 201 -2.01 -6.25 -11.97
C ALA A 201 -2.65 -5.65 -13.22
N ASP A 202 -1.96 -4.71 -13.84
CA ASP A 202 -2.36 -4.12 -15.12
C ASP A 202 -1.91 -5.00 -16.30
N GLU A 203 -2.26 -4.60 -17.53
CA GLU A 203 -1.80 -5.28 -18.74
C GLU A 203 -0.27 -5.21 -18.89
N LEU A 204 0.29 -6.21 -19.59
CA LEU A 204 1.72 -6.34 -19.79
C LEU A 204 2.33 -5.06 -20.39
N GLY A 205 3.38 -4.55 -19.76
CA GLY A 205 4.15 -3.41 -20.25
C GLY A 205 3.71 -2.04 -19.75
N SER A 206 2.55 -1.93 -19.09
CA SER A 206 2.10 -0.66 -18.49
C SER A 206 2.74 -0.39 -17.13
N GLY A 207 3.05 -1.43 -16.36
CA GLY A 207 3.47 -1.33 -14.95
C GLY A 207 4.68 -0.44 -14.71
N MET A 208 5.80 -0.67 -15.41
CA MET A 208 7.02 0.17 -15.24
C MET A 208 6.79 1.62 -15.68
N ARG A 209 6.00 1.84 -16.74
CA ARG A 209 5.62 3.20 -17.19
C ARG A 209 4.74 3.90 -16.15
N ASN A 210 3.83 3.17 -15.51
CA ASN A 210 3.00 3.67 -14.42
C ASN A 210 3.88 4.03 -13.21
N VAL A 211 4.80 3.15 -12.80
CA VAL A 211 5.77 3.47 -11.73
C VAL A 211 6.54 4.73 -12.07
N TYR A 212 7.04 4.87 -13.29
CA TYR A 212 7.77 6.05 -13.73
C TYR A 212 6.91 7.33 -13.61
N LYS A 213 5.72 7.32 -14.22
CA LYS A 213 4.78 8.44 -14.21
C LYS A 213 4.42 8.88 -12.79
N TYR A 214 3.96 7.92 -11.97
CA TYR A 214 3.49 8.24 -10.63
C TYR A 214 4.61 8.57 -9.66
N THR A 215 5.83 8.03 -9.86
CA THR A 215 7.01 8.44 -9.08
C THR A 215 7.39 9.88 -9.36
N GLN A 216 7.39 10.32 -10.63
CA GLN A 216 7.61 11.72 -10.97
C GLN A 216 6.59 12.65 -10.30
N LEU A 217 5.32 12.28 -10.33
CA LEU A 217 4.24 13.05 -9.68
C LEU A 217 4.40 13.08 -8.15
N TYR A 218 4.76 11.96 -7.53
CA TYR A 218 4.85 11.80 -6.08
C TYR A 218 6.12 12.42 -5.49
N SER A 219 7.28 12.21 -6.12
CA SER A 219 8.58 12.64 -5.61
C SER A 219 9.25 13.78 -6.39
N GLY A 220 8.86 14.01 -7.64
CA GLY A 220 9.53 14.92 -8.57
C GLY A 220 10.83 14.36 -9.16
N LYS A 221 11.10 13.06 -8.98
CA LYS A 221 12.29 12.36 -9.48
C LYS A 221 11.89 11.10 -10.25
N ASN A 222 12.81 10.56 -11.04
CA ASN A 222 12.58 9.32 -11.77
C ASN A 222 12.90 8.10 -10.91
N PRO A 223 12.17 7.00 -11.06
CA PRO A 223 12.57 5.71 -10.53
C PRO A 223 13.74 5.15 -11.34
N ILE A 224 14.50 4.24 -10.73
CA ILE A 224 15.58 3.49 -11.38
C ILE A 224 15.19 2.02 -11.35
N PHE A 225 15.40 1.34 -12.47
CA PHE A 225 15.20 -0.10 -12.61
C PHE A 225 16.54 -0.72 -13.01
N GLU A 226 17.01 -1.67 -12.22
CA GLU A 226 18.27 -2.39 -12.45
C GLU A 226 17.97 -3.87 -12.66
N GLU A 227 18.40 -4.41 -13.79
CA GLU A 227 18.33 -5.86 -14.04
C GLU A 227 19.64 -6.53 -13.71
N GLY A 228 19.55 -7.68 -13.07
CA GLY A 228 20.61 -8.57 -12.67
C GLY A 228 20.02 -9.84 -12.08
N ASP A 229 20.79 -10.69 -11.43
CA ASP A 229 20.28 -11.85 -10.68
C ASP A 229 19.33 -11.44 -9.56
N ILE A 230 19.40 -10.19 -9.16
CA ILE A 230 18.43 -9.50 -8.34
C ILE A 230 17.92 -8.32 -9.14
N PHE A 231 16.63 -8.33 -9.44
CA PHE A 231 15.96 -7.16 -10.03
C PHE A 231 15.70 -6.12 -8.95
N ARG A 232 16.16 -4.88 -9.17
CA ARG A 232 15.94 -3.77 -8.24
C ARG A 232 15.07 -2.69 -8.87
N THR A 233 14.12 -2.22 -8.08
CA THR A 233 13.37 -1.00 -8.37
C THR A 233 13.64 0.00 -7.24
N ILE A 234 14.16 1.17 -7.59
CA ILE A 234 14.47 2.25 -6.64
C ILE A 234 13.53 3.42 -6.93
N ILE A 235 12.71 3.76 -5.96
CA ILE A 235 11.71 4.83 -6.05
C ILE A 235 12.12 5.94 -5.08
N PRO A 236 12.61 7.08 -5.57
CA PRO A 236 12.96 8.21 -4.72
C PRO A 236 11.72 8.77 -4.01
N LEU A 237 11.89 9.21 -2.76
CA LEU A 237 10.84 9.81 -1.97
C LEU A 237 11.16 11.27 -1.62
N LYS A 238 10.12 12.07 -1.32
CA LYS A 238 10.25 13.34 -0.61
C LYS A 238 10.30 13.06 0.89
N LYS A 239 10.99 13.90 1.66
CA LYS A 239 11.06 13.77 3.14
C LYS A 239 9.70 13.69 3.83
N ILE A 240 8.66 14.29 3.23
CA ILE A 240 7.27 14.26 3.74
C ILE A 240 6.50 12.98 3.35
N ALA A 241 7.08 12.13 2.51
CA ALA A 241 6.41 10.94 2.01
C ALA A 241 6.35 9.81 3.04
N THR A 242 7.30 9.75 3.99
CA THR A 242 7.33 8.71 5.02
C THR A 242 6.72 9.20 6.33
N ARG A 243 6.03 8.30 7.03
CA ARG A 243 5.56 8.55 8.38
C ARG A 243 6.73 8.35 9.35
N LYS A 244 7.04 9.36 10.16
CA LYS A 244 8.07 9.22 11.22
C LYS A 244 7.50 8.39 12.37
N VAL A 245 8.21 7.37 12.77
CA VAL A 245 7.89 6.59 13.98
C VAL A 245 8.16 7.45 15.20
N GLY A 246 7.16 7.62 16.05
CA GLY A 246 7.31 8.28 17.35
C GLY A 246 7.36 9.82 17.36
N ILE A 247 7.25 10.49 16.22
CA ILE A 247 7.04 11.92 16.14
C ILE A 247 5.70 12.16 15.43
N GLU A 248 4.75 12.76 16.13
CA GLU A 248 3.47 13.17 15.54
C GLU A 248 3.71 14.14 14.38
N ASN A 249 3.79 13.63 13.16
CA ASN A 249 3.67 14.47 11.99
C ASN A 249 2.18 14.61 11.66
N VAL A 250 1.60 15.71 12.05
CA VAL A 250 0.35 16.18 11.47
C VAL A 250 0.63 16.48 10.00
N PRO A 251 -0.03 15.81 9.05
CA PRO A 251 0.11 16.13 7.63
C PRO A 251 -0.39 17.55 7.38
N LEU A 252 0.43 18.36 6.73
CA LEU A 252 0.13 19.76 6.39
C LEU A 252 -1.04 19.95 5.43
N ASN A 253 -1.66 18.88 4.92
CA ASN A 253 -2.82 18.95 4.00
C ASN A 253 -3.65 17.66 4.06
N VAL A 254 -4.35 17.42 5.16
CA VAL A 254 -5.42 16.41 5.19
C VAL A 254 -6.75 17.14 5.29
N PRO A 255 -7.73 16.88 4.39
CA PRO A 255 -9.11 17.26 4.66
C PRO A 255 -9.53 16.58 5.97
N LEU A 256 -10.17 17.36 6.84
CA LEU A 256 -10.59 17.04 8.22
C LEU A 256 -11.61 15.87 8.32
N ASN A 257 -11.24 14.65 7.91
CA ASN A 257 -12.07 13.45 8.06
C ASN A 257 -11.27 12.24 8.55
N VAL A 258 -10.28 12.44 9.42
CA VAL A 258 -9.63 11.32 10.13
C VAL A 258 -10.07 11.35 11.57
N SER A 259 -10.87 10.35 11.95
CA SER A 259 -11.22 10.06 13.34
C SER A 259 -9.95 9.66 14.10
N LEU A 260 -9.35 10.61 14.81
CA LEU A 260 -8.19 10.38 15.68
C LEU A 260 -8.64 9.68 16.95
N ASN A 261 -8.51 8.36 16.98
CA ASN A 261 -8.73 7.54 18.19
C ASN A 261 -7.47 7.50 19.08
N VAL A 262 -6.92 8.64 19.47
CA VAL A 262 -5.88 8.72 20.49
C VAL A 262 -6.45 9.47 21.68
N PRO A 263 -6.46 8.90 22.90
CA PRO A 263 -6.87 9.64 24.08
C PRO A 263 -5.88 10.79 24.32
N LEU A 264 -6.37 12.01 24.28
CA LEU A 264 -5.60 13.19 24.67
C LEU A 264 -5.45 13.18 26.21
N ASN A 265 -4.24 12.96 26.69
CA ASN A 265 -3.98 12.75 28.12
C ASN A 265 -3.60 14.03 28.88
N SER A 266 -3.33 15.16 28.22
CA SER A 266 -2.98 16.40 28.88
C SER A 266 -3.84 17.60 28.45
N LYS A 267 -4.08 18.51 29.41
CA LYS A 267 -4.81 19.77 29.18
C LYS A 267 -4.12 20.65 28.13
N GLU A 268 -2.81 20.63 28.10
CA GLU A 268 -1.99 21.42 27.19
C GLU A 268 -2.08 20.93 25.74
N GLU A 269 -2.12 19.62 25.53
CA GLU A 269 -2.35 19.04 24.20
C GLU A 269 -3.71 19.42 23.63
N ILE A 270 -4.76 19.43 24.45
CA ILE A 270 -6.10 19.84 24.02
C ILE A 270 -6.10 21.30 23.60
N LYS A 271 -5.45 22.20 24.36
CA LYS A 271 -5.32 23.60 24.03
C LYS A 271 -4.58 23.84 22.72
N ASN A 272 -3.47 23.14 22.52
CA ASN A 272 -2.68 23.22 21.30
C ASN A 272 -3.49 22.76 20.08
N ARG A 273 -4.29 21.71 20.21
CA ARG A 273 -5.22 21.26 19.17
C ARG A 273 -6.33 22.26 18.85
N ILE A 274 -6.87 22.94 19.86
CA ILE A 274 -7.86 24.03 19.64
C ILE A 274 -7.22 25.18 18.85
N ILE A 275 -5.99 25.57 19.20
CA ILE A 275 -5.21 26.59 18.47
C ILE A 275 -5.01 26.17 17.00
N GLU A 276 -4.65 24.94 16.76
CA GLU A 276 -4.48 24.38 15.41
C GLU A 276 -5.76 24.42 14.58
N PHE A 277 -6.87 24.00 15.16
CA PHE A 277 -8.16 24.07 14.48
C PHE A 277 -8.51 25.51 14.06
N ILE A 278 -8.29 26.46 14.94
CA ILE A 278 -8.57 27.88 14.68
C ILE A 278 -7.61 28.48 13.62
N LYS A 279 -6.33 28.07 13.62
CA LYS A 279 -5.36 28.47 12.60
C LYS A 279 -5.70 27.94 11.21
N ASN A 280 -6.23 26.72 11.13
CA ASN A 280 -6.59 26.08 9.87
C ASN A 280 -7.91 26.57 9.30
N ASP A 281 -8.89 26.85 10.17
CA ASP A 281 -10.18 27.40 9.79
C ASP A 281 -10.66 28.39 10.88
N ASN A 282 -10.56 29.66 10.60
CA ASN A 282 -10.97 30.71 11.54
C ASN A 282 -12.49 30.81 11.74
N LYS A 283 -13.31 30.07 10.97
CA LYS A 283 -14.76 29.95 11.11
C LYS A 283 -15.23 28.69 11.80
N ILE A 284 -14.28 27.86 12.25
CA ILE A 284 -14.58 26.57 12.90
C ILE A 284 -15.48 26.73 14.12
N THR A 285 -16.45 25.84 14.29
CA THR A 285 -17.41 25.91 15.39
C THR A 285 -16.90 25.20 16.65
N ARG A 286 -17.32 25.67 17.84
CA ARG A 286 -17.02 24.98 19.11
C ARG A 286 -17.57 23.56 19.14
N LYS A 287 -18.71 23.34 18.52
CA LYS A 287 -19.32 22.01 18.38
C LYS A 287 -18.41 21.06 17.61
N PHE A 288 -17.89 21.47 16.46
CA PHE A 288 -16.97 20.67 15.67
C PHE A 288 -15.67 20.37 16.43
N MET A 289 -15.08 21.37 17.11
CA MET A 289 -13.90 21.14 17.96
C MET A 289 -14.16 20.14 19.09
N ALA A 290 -15.36 20.23 19.71
CA ALA A 290 -15.76 19.33 20.79
C ALA A 290 -15.91 17.87 20.31
N GLU A 291 -16.57 17.67 19.17
CA GLU A 291 -16.75 16.36 18.54
C GLU A 291 -15.41 15.76 18.12
N SER A 292 -14.54 16.55 17.49
CA SER A 292 -13.22 16.11 17.03
C SER A 292 -12.27 15.74 18.17
N LEU A 293 -12.33 16.44 19.31
CA LEU A 293 -11.51 16.21 20.48
C LEU A 293 -12.15 15.24 21.49
N LYS A 294 -13.37 14.76 21.22
CA LYS A 294 -14.17 13.88 22.12
C LYS A 294 -14.34 14.47 23.54
N ILE A 295 -14.53 15.78 23.62
CA ILE A 295 -14.76 16.53 24.85
C ILE A 295 -16.07 17.36 24.73
N SER A 296 -16.56 17.90 25.86
CA SER A 296 -17.78 18.74 25.82
C SER A 296 -17.49 20.13 25.23
N GLU A 297 -18.49 20.76 24.59
CA GLU A 297 -18.39 22.16 24.14
C GLU A 297 -18.09 23.14 25.30
N LYS A 298 -18.55 22.80 26.52
CA LYS A 298 -18.21 23.54 27.75
C LYS A 298 -16.71 23.48 28.04
N THR A 299 -16.10 22.33 27.81
CA THR A 299 -14.65 22.13 27.99
C THR A 299 -13.86 22.93 26.95
N VAL A 300 -14.27 22.90 25.69
CA VAL A 300 -13.68 23.73 24.62
C VAL A 300 -13.78 25.22 24.98
N SER A 301 -14.97 25.68 25.38
CA SER A 301 -15.20 27.08 25.77
C SER A 301 -14.36 27.51 26.97
N ARG A 302 -14.17 26.61 27.96
CA ARG A 302 -13.30 26.86 29.09
C ARG A 302 -11.85 27.01 28.69
N TYR A 303 -11.34 26.10 27.84
CA TYR A 303 -9.96 26.17 27.39
C TYR A 303 -9.66 27.39 26.52
N ILE A 304 -10.60 27.77 25.63
CA ILE A 304 -10.47 29.02 24.87
C ILE A 304 -10.42 30.23 25.78
N LYS A 305 -11.24 30.29 26.85
CA LYS A 305 -11.20 31.38 27.83
C LYS A 305 -9.89 31.43 28.62
N GLU A 306 -9.25 30.31 28.85
CA GLU A 306 -7.95 30.24 29.51
C GLU A 306 -6.78 30.65 28.59
N MET A 307 -6.99 30.68 27.26
CA MET A 307 -6.05 31.15 26.26
C MET A 307 -6.36 32.62 25.94
N SER A 308 -5.56 33.55 26.52
CA SER A 308 -5.72 34.99 26.34
C SER A 308 -5.54 35.50 24.90
N ASP A 309 -4.94 34.64 24.05
CA ASP A 309 -4.47 35.00 22.73
C ASP A 309 -5.51 34.76 21.62
N ILE A 310 -6.71 34.25 21.97
CA ILE A 310 -7.77 33.91 21.00
C ILE A 310 -9.08 34.59 21.40
N ARG A 311 -9.72 35.27 20.44
CA ARG A 311 -11.05 35.85 20.62
C ARG A 311 -11.97 35.50 19.44
N TYR A 312 -13.26 35.45 19.72
CA TYR A 312 -14.30 35.32 18.68
C TYR A 312 -14.84 36.70 18.34
N VAL A 313 -14.79 37.07 17.06
CA VAL A 313 -15.24 38.36 16.54
C VAL A 313 -16.43 38.13 15.63
N GLY A 314 -17.49 38.93 15.84
CA GLY A 314 -18.74 38.85 15.09
C GLY A 314 -19.83 38.03 15.79
N THR A 315 -20.97 37.86 15.13
CA THR A 315 -22.15 37.15 15.66
C THR A 315 -22.67 36.12 14.68
N GLY A 316 -23.08 34.95 15.21
CA GLY A 316 -23.71 33.88 14.45
C GLY A 316 -22.81 33.31 13.34
N LYS A 317 -23.36 33.07 12.14
CA LYS A 317 -22.69 32.47 11.00
C LYS A 317 -21.60 33.32 10.35
N SER A 318 -21.57 34.62 10.61
CA SER A 318 -20.57 35.57 10.08
C SER A 318 -19.38 35.78 11.02
N GLY A 319 -19.41 35.22 12.24
CA GLY A 319 -18.33 35.36 13.21
C GLY A 319 -17.14 34.47 12.87
N HIS A 320 -15.98 34.88 13.34
CA HIS A 320 -14.70 34.14 13.15
C HIS A 320 -13.78 34.33 14.35
N TRP A 321 -12.77 33.45 14.44
CA TRP A 321 -11.75 33.50 15.46
C TRP A 321 -10.58 34.38 15.02
N GLU A 322 -10.03 35.17 15.94
CA GLU A 322 -8.83 35.97 15.72
C GLU A 322 -7.81 35.72 16.84
N PHE A 323 -6.53 35.80 16.49
CA PHE A 323 -5.43 35.83 17.44
C PHE A 323 -5.13 37.29 17.82
N ASN A 324 -4.97 37.58 19.10
CA ASN A 324 -4.54 38.89 19.56
C ASN A 324 -3.13 39.18 19.09
N LYS A 325 -2.89 40.35 18.48
CA LYS A 325 -1.60 40.75 17.88
C LYS A 325 -0.51 41.19 18.87
N ASP A 326 -0.72 41.03 20.20
CA ASP A 326 0.23 41.49 21.20
C ASP A 326 0.75 40.36 22.05
N SER A 327 1.79 39.65 21.55
CA SER A 327 2.80 38.93 22.35
C SER A 327 3.95 38.42 21.49
N GLY A 328 4.57 39.29 20.72
CA GLY A 328 5.81 39.02 20.00
C GLY A 328 6.69 40.25 20.05
N GLU A 329 7.53 40.35 21.04
CA GLU A 329 8.79 41.06 21.19
C GLU A 329 8.99 41.53 22.63
N LYS A 330 9.56 40.68 23.45
CA LYS A 330 10.46 41.11 24.54
C LYS A 330 11.52 40.02 24.70
N HIS A 331 12.70 40.41 24.21
CA HIS A 331 14.06 39.95 24.49
C HIS A 331 14.36 38.46 24.49
#